data_495507565ecedae0db4304583be5f1e0
#
_entry.id   495507565ecedae0db4304583be5f1e0
#
_cell.length_a   1.000
_cell.length_b   1.000
_cell.length_c   1.000
_cell.angle_alpha   90.00
_cell.angle_beta   90.00
_cell.angle_gamma   90.00
#
_symmetry.space_group_name_H-M   'P 1'
#
loop_
_entity.id
_entity.type
_entity.pdbx_description
1 polymer ?
#
loop_
_entity_poly.entity_id
_entity_poly.type
_entity_poly.pdbx_seq_one_letter_code
_entity_poly.pdbx_strand_id
1 'polypeptide(L)'
;PIYQTTSYVFRNSQHAADRFGLADAGNIYGRLTNSTQDVFEKRIAALEGGVAALATASGAAAITYTIQALAQAGDHIVAQKTIYGGSYNLLAHTLTQFGVNTTFVDAHDLAQVETAIQPNTKAVYLETLGNPNSDIPDIDAIAAIAHKHGLPLVIDNTFGTPYLIRPIEHGADIVVHSATKFIGGHGTTLGGIIVDLSLIHISEPTRLDVIS
;
A
#
# COMPACT_ATOMS: atom_id res chain seq x y z
N PRO A 1 23.21 -1.90 13.21
CA PRO A 1 23.73 -0.74 12.46
C PRO A 1 22.65 -0.17 11.57
N ILE A 2 22.73 1.13 11.28
CA ILE A 2 21.89 1.82 10.28
C ILE A 2 22.73 1.99 9.01
N TYR A 3 22.22 1.51 7.89
CA TYR A 3 22.87 1.62 6.59
C TYR A 3 22.36 2.86 5.86
N GLN A 4 23.10 3.97 5.97
CA GLN A 4 22.84 5.21 5.24
C GLN A 4 23.78 5.30 4.04
N THR A 5 23.63 4.39 3.11
CA THR A 5 24.46 4.34 1.89
C THR A 5 23.61 4.36 0.63
N THR A 6 24.15 4.90 -0.47
CA THR A 6 23.54 4.83 -1.79
C THR A 6 23.94 3.56 -2.53
N SER A 7 25.23 3.20 -2.48
CA SER A 7 25.78 2.06 -3.21
C SER A 7 26.38 1.05 -2.24
N TYR A 8 26.33 -0.22 -2.63
CA TYR A 8 26.99 -1.31 -1.93
C TYR A 8 28.24 -1.74 -2.70
N VAL A 9 29.26 -2.20 -1.98
CA VAL A 9 30.51 -2.68 -2.58
C VAL A 9 30.40 -4.15 -2.99
N PHE A 10 31.08 -4.49 -4.08
CA PHE A 10 31.19 -5.86 -4.57
C PHE A 10 32.60 -6.39 -4.33
N ARG A 11 32.71 -7.70 -4.16
CA ARG A 11 34.01 -8.39 -3.94
C ARG A 11 34.89 -8.34 -5.19
N ASN A 12 34.27 -8.43 -6.37
CA ASN A 12 34.90 -8.38 -7.68
C ASN A 12 33.85 -8.15 -8.76
N SER A 13 34.28 -8.04 -10.03
CA SER A 13 33.38 -7.78 -11.16
C SER A 13 32.37 -8.90 -11.39
N GLN A 14 32.76 -10.17 -11.15
CA GLN A 14 31.83 -11.30 -11.30
C GLN A 14 30.72 -11.22 -10.26
N HIS A 15 31.04 -10.93 -8.98
CA HIS A 15 30.03 -10.73 -7.95
C HIS A 15 29.07 -9.57 -8.28
N ALA A 16 29.56 -8.50 -8.90
CA ALA A 16 28.69 -7.44 -9.38
C ALA A 16 27.76 -7.94 -10.49
N ALA A 17 28.29 -8.66 -11.49
CA ALA A 17 27.50 -9.22 -12.57
C ALA A 17 26.41 -10.18 -12.05
N ASP A 18 26.74 -11.04 -11.10
CA ASP A 18 25.80 -11.99 -10.49
C ASP A 18 24.65 -11.26 -9.74
N ARG A 19 24.99 -10.16 -9.03
CA ARG A 19 24.00 -9.32 -8.35
C ARG A 19 23.06 -8.62 -9.31
N PHE A 20 23.60 -7.97 -10.34
CA PHE A 20 22.81 -7.28 -11.36
C PHE A 20 22.01 -8.27 -12.23
N GLY A 21 22.55 -9.46 -12.44
CA GLY A 21 21.87 -10.55 -13.15
C GLY A 21 20.89 -11.35 -12.31
N LEU A 22 20.69 -10.97 -11.01
CA LEU A 22 19.81 -11.65 -10.05
C LEU A 22 20.18 -13.12 -9.79
N ALA A 23 21.41 -13.54 -10.12
CA ALA A 23 21.94 -14.86 -9.82
C ALA A 23 22.41 -14.99 -8.36
N ASP A 24 22.76 -13.87 -7.72
CA ASP A 24 23.11 -13.77 -6.30
C ASP A 24 22.24 -12.69 -5.62
N ALA A 25 21.48 -13.07 -4.60
CA ALA A 25 20.59 -12.16 -3.89
C ALA A 25 21.38 -11.19 -2.98
N GLY A 26 20.94 -9.92 -2.90
CA GLY A 26 21.47 -8.95 -1.96
C GLY A 26 21.44 -7.52 -2.46
N ASN A 27 22.02 -6.62 -1.64
CA ASN A 27 21.95 -5.19 -1.89
C ASN A 27 22.91 -4.74 -3.00
N ILE A 28 22.41 -3.87 -3.87
CA ILE A 28 23.15 -3.25 -4.98
C ILE A 28 23.19 -1.75 -4.77
N TYR A 29 22.02 -1.14 -4.62
CA TYR A 29 21.84 0.30 -4.53
C TYR A 29 20.67 0.63 -3.60
N GLY A 30 20.82 1.63 -2.72
CA GLY A 30 19.87 1.93 -1.64
C GLY A 30 18.45 2.33 -2.09
N ARG A 31 18.26 2.73 -3.34
CA ARG A 31 16.93 2.95 -3.91
C ARG A 31 16.18 1.65 -4.20
N LEU A 32 16.91 0.59 -4.54
CA LEU A 32 16.34 -0.73 -4.86
C LEU A 32 16.19 -1.59 -3.61
N THR A 33 17.25 -1.67 -2.82
CA THR A 33 17.30 -2.50 -1.59
C THR A 33 18.20 -1.85 -0.54
N ASN A 34 17.78 -1.90 0.72
CA ASN A 34 18.56 -1.41 1.83
C ASN A 34 18.33 -2.30 3.07
N SER A 35 19.40 -2.76 3.72
CA SER A 35 19.31 -3.68 4.86
C SER A 35 18.52 -3.13 6.04
N THR A 36 18.53 -1.81 6.28
CA THR A 36 17.76 -1.19 7.36
C THR A 36 16.28 -1.12 7.02
N GLN A 37 15.97 -0.75 5.77
CA GLN A 37 14.62 -0.69 5.24
C GLN A 37 13.98 -2.09 5.21
N ASP A 38 14.72 -3.10 4.74
CA ASP A 38 14.31 -4.50 4.68
C ASP A 38 13.88 -5.06 6.07
N VAL A 39 14.57 -4.65 7.14
CA VAL A 39 14.16 -5.03 8.51
C VAL A 39 12.80 -4.44 8.87
N PHE A 40 12.53 -3.19 8.49
CA PHE A 40 11.25 -2.54 8.72
C PHE A 40 10.14 -3.21 7.91
N GLU A 41 10.38 -3.44 6.63
CA GLU A 41 9.44 -4.09 5.71
C GLU A 41 9.05 -5.49 6.19
N LYS A 42 10.02 -6.35 6.48
CA LYS A 42 9.78 -7.70 7.00
C LYS A 42 9.03 -7.73 8.33
N ARG A 43 9.33 -6.78 9.22
CA ARG A 43 8.63 -6.71 10.52
C ARG A 43 7.18 -6.31 10.37
N ILE A 44 6.88 -5.29 9.57
CA ILE A 44 5.48 -4.86 9.38
C ILE A 44 4.70 -5.90 8.57
N ALA A 45 5.29 -6.51 7.55
CA ALA A 45 4.66 -7.63 6.84
C ALA A 45 4.27 -8.76 7.81
N ALA A 46 5.18 -9.17 8.69
CA ALA A 46 4.90 -10.21 9.68
C ALA A 46 3.84 -9.79 10.73
N LEU A 47 3.81 -8.52 11.12
CA LEU A 47 2.84 -8.03 12.09
C LEU A 47 1.42 -7.93 11.49
N GLU A 48 1.29 -7.51 10.23
CA GLU A 48 0.01 -7.45 9.53
C GLU A 48 -0.46 -8.83 9.01
N GLY A 49 0.45 -9.80 8.88
CA GLY A 49 0.16 -11.11 8.29
C GLY A 49 0.28 -11.13 6.76
N GLY A 50 0.96 -10.13 6.17
CA GLY A 50 1.23 -10.06 4.73
C GLY A 50 2.41 -10.91 4.28
N VAL A 51 2.53 -11.11 2.99
CA VAL A 51 3.63 -11.87 2.36
C VAL A 51 4.88 -11.00 2.24
N ALA A 52 4.71 -9.74 1.90
CA ALA A 52 5.79 -8.79 1.75
C ALA A 52 5.32 -7.35 2.06
N ALA A 53 6.27 -6.44 2.24
CA ALA A 53 5.98 -5.03 2.40
C ALA A 53 7.01 -4.16 1.68
N LEU A 54 6.60 -2.94 1.33
CA LEU A 54 7.42 -1.92 0.69
C LEU A 54 7.37 -0.63 1.51
N ALA A 55 8.50 -0.21 2.05
CA ALA A 55 8.61 1.06 2.75
C ALA A 55 8.66 2.23 1.76
N THR A 56 7.99 3.31 2.11
CA THR A 56 7.89 4.54 1.31
C THR A 56 8.22 5.76 2.16
N ALA A 57 8.45 6.90 1.50
CA ALA A 57 8.85 8.13 2.18
C ALA A 57 7.74 8.73 3.08
N SER A 58 6.48 8.36 2.86
CA SER A 58 5.32 8.85 3.63
C SER A 58 4.10 7.98 3.41
N GLY A 59 3.08 8.11 4.28
CA GLY A 59 1.77 7.49 4.05
C GLY A 59 1.10 7.96 2.76
N ALA A 60 1.23 9.23 2.41
CA ALA A 60 0.72 9.74 1.14
C ALA A 60 1.38 9.06 -0.06
N ALA A 61 2.69 8.82 -0.01
CA ALA A 61 3.41 8.06 -1.04
C ALA A 61 2.92 6.60 -1.09
N ALA A 62 2.71 5.96 0.07
CA ALA A 62 2.19 4.59 0.13
C ALA A 62 0.84 4.48 -0.58
N ILE A 63 -0.11 5.36 -0.26
CA ILE A 63 -1.43 5.37 -0.90
C ILE A 63 -1.32 5.65 -2.40
N THR A 64 -0.55 6.68 -2.77
CA THR A 64 -0.37 7.06 -4.18
C THR A 64 0.17 5.90 -5.01
N TYR A 65 1.23 5.25 -4.55
CA TYR A 65 1.86 4.14 -5.28
C TYR A 65 0.94 2.92 -5.34
N THR A 66 0.21 2.63 -4.27
CA THR A 66 -0.79 1.54 -4.28
C THR A 66 -1.86 1.79 -5.34
N ILE A 67 -2.45 2.98 -5.37
CA ILE A 67 -3.49 3.27 -6.37
C ILE A 67 -2.93 3.28 -7.79
N GLN A 68 -1.73 3.86 -8.00
CA GLN A 68 -1.09 3.88 -9.32
C GLN A 68 -0.66 2.50 -9.82
N ALA A 69 -0.35 1.57 -8.89
CA ALA A 69 -0.06 0.19 -9.25
C ALA A 69 -1.32 -0.59 -9.69
N LEU A 70 -2.48 -0.22 -9.17
CA LEU A 70 -3.75 -0.90 -9.44
C LEU A 70 -4.54 -0.27 -10.60
N ALA A 71 -4.44 1.05 -10.78
CA ALA A 71 -5.30 1.83 -11.68
C ALA A 71 -4.50 2.76 -12.59
N GLN A 72 -4.93 2.85 -13.83
CA GLN A 72 -4.39 3.74 -14.86
C GLN A 72 -5.47 4.68 -15.41
N ALA A 73 -5.11 5.53 -16.37
CA ALA A 73 -6.07 6.44 -17.00
C ALA A 73 -7.27 5.68 -17.61
N GLY A 74 -8.46 6.09 -17.24
CA GLY A 74 -9.72 5.46 -17.61
C GLY A 74 -10.27 4.50 -16.54
N ASP A 75 -9.50 4.18 -15.51
CA ASP A 75 -9.94 3.29 -14.42
C ASP A 75 -10.67 4.05 -13.31
N HIS A 76 -11.29 3.27 -12.43
CA HIS A 76 -12.17 3.75 -11.37
C HIS A 76 -11.81 3.10 -10.02
N ILE A 77 -12.00 3.86 -8.93
CA ILE A 77 -11.84 3.42 -7.54
C ILE A 77 -13.16 3.67 -6.79
N VAL A 78 -13.57 2.73 -5.95
CA VAL A 78 -14.60 2.96 -4.94
C VAL A 78 -13.91 3.26 -3.61
N ALA A 79 -14.23 4.37 -2.96
CA ALA A 79 -13.58 4.76 -1.72
C ALA A 79 -14.60 5.15 -0.64
N GLN A 80 -14.30 4.84 0.61
CA GLN A 80 -15.05 5.36 1.75
C GLN A 80 -15.00 6.90 1.77
N LYS A 81 -16.12 7.56 2.07
CA LYS A 81 -16.21 9.04 2.09
C LYS A 81 -15.54 9.68 3.30
N THR A 82 -15.47 8.96 4.42
CA THR A 82 -14.92 9.41 5.71
C THR A 82 -13.46 8.95 5.87
N ILE A 83 -12.60 9.40 4.99
CA ILE A 83 -11.16 9.11 5.00
C ILE A 83 -10.36 10.37 5.28
N TYR A 84 -9.06 10.18 5.58
CA TYR A 84 -8.13 11.29 5.78
C TYR A 84 -8.19 12.31 4.62
N GLY A 85 -8.25 13.60 4.95
CA GLY A 85 -8.42 14.66 3.97
C GLY A 85 -7.36 14.69 2.86
N GLY A 86 -6.12 14.26 3.17
CA GLY A 86 -5.06 14.11 2.16
C GLY A 86 -5.36 12.99 1.18
N SER A 87 -5.86 11.85 1.64
CA SER A 87 -6.29 10.73 0.79
C SER A 87 -7.51 11.11 -0.03
N TYR A 88 -8.46 11.82 0.58
CA TYR A 88 -9.62 12.35 -0.15
C TYR A 88 -9.19 13.28 -1.28
N ASN A 89 -8.32 14.25 -1.01
CA ASN A 89 -7.81 15.18 -2.04
C ASN A 89 -7.03 14.46 -3.14
N LEU A 90 -6.23 13.46 -2.79
CA LEU A 90 -5.54 12.62 -3.78
C LEU A 90 -6.52 11.95 -4.73
N LEU A 91 -7.53 11.26 -4.19
CA LEU A 91 -8.52 10.50 -4.96
C LEU A 91 -9.50 11.41 -5.71
N ALA A 92 -10.01 12.48 -5.05
CA ALA A 92 -11.04 13.34 -5.64
C ALA A 92 -10.50 14.33 -6.68
N HIS A 93 -9.26 14.79 -6.53
CA HIS A 93 -8.74 15.90 -7.32
C HIS A 93 -7.44 15.56 -8.06
N THR A 94 -6.46 14.99 -7.38
CA THR A 94 -5.14 14.77 -7.99
C THR A 94 -5.18 13.66 -9.03
N LEU A 95 -5.67 12.48 -8.67
CA LEU A 95 -5.69 11.33 -9.59
C LEU A 95 -6.71 11.49 -10.73
N THR A 96 -7.75 12.29 -10.53
CA THR A 96 -8.68 12.65 -11.61
C THR A 96 -7.98 13.38 -12.76
N GLN A 97 -6.95 14.19 -12.46
CA GLN A 97 -6.15 14.85 -13.50
C GLN A 97 -5.30 13.85 -14.31
N PHE A 98 -5.06 12.67 -13.78
CA PHE A 98 -4.38 11.55 -14.45
C PHE A 98 -5.36 10.51 -14.99
N GLY A 99 -6.66 10.83 -15.00
CA GLY A 99 -7.70 10.00 -15.61
C GLY A 99 -8.22 8.87 -14.73
N VAL A 100 -7.83 8.77 -13.46
CA VAL A 100 -8.40 7.82 -12.49
C VAL A 100 -9.54 8.50 -11.74
N ASN A 101 -10.75 7.96 -11.85
CA ASN A 101 -11.94 8.52 -11.20
C ASN A 101 -12.29 7.75 -9.92
N THR A 102 -12.94 8.43 -8.98
CA THR A 102 -13.32 7.83 -7.69
C THR A 102 -14.77 8.11 -7.37
N THR A 103 -15.51 7.08 -6.97
CA THR A 103 -16.83 7.23 -6.33
C THR A 103 -16.69 7.05 -4.83
N PHE A 104 -17.07 8.09 -4.08
CA PHE A 104 -17.09 8.05 -2.62
C PHE A 104 -18.42 7.52 -2.10
N VAL A 105 -18.36 6.57 -1.18
CA VAL A 105 -19.52 5.85 -0.63
C VAL A 105 -19.56 5.93 0.89
N ASP A 106 -20.75 5.73 1.45
CA ASP A 106 -20.89 5.41 2.86
C ASP A 106 -20.52 3.95 3.09
N ALA A 107 -19.43 3.68 3.79
CA ALA A 107 -18.98 2.31 4.06
C ALA A 107 -19.91 1.52 5.00
N HIS A 108 -20.87 2.17 5.66
CA HIS A 108 -21.94 1.51 6.43
C HIS A 108 -23.13 1.10 5.56
N ASP A 109 -23.24 1.59 4.34
CA ASP A 109 -24.26 1.22 3.37
C ASP A 109 -23.65 0.26 2.34
N LEU A 110 -23.72 -1.04 2.64
CA LEU A 110 -23.17 -2.09 1.76
C LEU A 110 -23.81 -2.09 0.36
N ALA A 111 -25.09 -1.72 0.25
CA ALA A 111 -25.75 -1.60 -1.04
C ALA A 111 -25.18 -0.46 -1.87
N GLN A 112 -24.83 0.66 -1.24
CA GLN A 112 -24.14 1.77 -1.90
C GLN A 112 -22.76 1.37 -2.36
N VAL A 113 -21.99 0.63 -1.53
CA VAL A 113 -20.67 0.10 -1.90
C VAL A 113 -20.77 -0.76 -3.16
N GLU A 114 -21.69 -1.73 -3.17
CA GLU A 114 -21.84 -2.64 -4.31
C GLU A 114 -22.31 -1.91 -5.58
N THR A 115 -23.27 -0.99 -5.45
CA THR A 115 -23.82 -0.23 -6.59
C THR A 115 -22.79 0.73 -7.21
N ALA A 116 -21.82 1.20 -6.43
CA ALA A 116 -20.74 2.09 -6.90
C ALA A 116 -19.70 1.38 -7.78
N ILE A 117 -19.64 0.05 -7.75
CA ILE A 117 -18.71 -0.74 -8.55
C ILE A 117 -19.09 -0.66 -10.04
N GLN A 118 -18.15 -0.28 -10.87
CA GLN A 118 -18.27 -0.12 -12.32
C GLN A 118 -17.41 -1.16 -13.04
N PRO A 119 -17.62 -1.41 -14.35
CA PRO A 119 -16.81 -2.38 -15.10
C PRO A 119 -15.31 -2.06 -15.14
N ASN A 120 -14.94 -0.79 -14.98
CA ASN A 120 -13.57 -0.29 -14.92
C ASN A 120 -13.07 -0.04 -13.49
N THR A 121 -13.79 -0.45 -12.46
CA THR A 121 -13.32 -0.39 -11.07
C THR A 121 -12.12 -1.33 -10.89
N LYS A 122 -11.09 -0.86 -10.18
CA LYS A 122 -9.85 -1.61 -9.94
C LYS A 122 -9.58 -1.93 -8.49
N ALA A 123 -10.18 -1.18 -7.56
CA ALA A 123 -10.04 -1.44 -6.13
C ALA A 123 -11.18 -0.79 -5.33
N VAL A 124 -11.36 -1.30 -4.12
CA VAL A 124 -12.11 -0.65 -3.05
C VAL A 124 -11.11 -0.15 -2.00
N TYR A 125 -11.24 1.11 -1.56
CA TYR A 125 -10.34 1.74 -0.61
C TYR A 125 -11.07 2.20 0.66
N LEU A 126 -10.59 1.78 1.82
CA LEU A 126 -11.14 2.12 3.14
C LEU A 126 -10.04 2.58 4.12
N GLU A 127 -10.48 3.17 5.23
CA GLU A 127 -9.68 3.30 6.46
C GLU A 127 -10.30 2.42 7.56
N THR A 128 -9.48 1.76 8.39
CA THR A 128 -9.96 0.97 9.53
C THR A 128 -10.73 1.81 10.54
N LEU A 129 -10.32 3.06 10.68
CA LEU A 129 -10.96 4.07 11.52
C LEU A 129 -11.03 5.37 10.75
N GLY A 130 -12.24 5.75 10.36
CA GLY A 130 -12.49 6.95 9.55
C GLY A 130 -11.98 8.24 10.20
N ASN A 131 -11.44 9.14 9.40
CA ASN A 131 -10.86 10.40 9.86
C ASN A 131 -11.61 11.59 9.24
N PRO A 132 -12.29 12.46 10.04
CA PRO A 132 -12.18 12.58 11.51
C PRO A 132 -13.28 11.87 12.31
N ASN A 133 -14.24 11.21 11.67
CA ASN A 133 -15.47 10.77 12.31
C ASN A 133 -15.32 9.54 13.22
N SER A 134 -14.19 8.83 13.15
CA SER A 134 -13.91 7.61 13.91
C SER A 134 -14.92 6.47 13.62
N ASP A 135 -15.54 6.47 12.47
CA ASP A 135 -16.44 5.42 12.03
C ASP A 135 -15.65 4.17 11.61
N ILE A 136 -16.19 3.00 11.97
CA ILE A 136 -15.54 1.71 11.73
C ILE A 136 -16.38 0.95 10.71
N PRO A 137 -15.88 0.72 9.48
CA PRO A 137 -16.58 -0.06 8.47
C PRO A 137 -16.59 -1.55 8.81
N ASP A 138 -17.60 -2.28 8.32
CA ASP A 138 -17.62 -3.73 8.33
C ASP A 138 -16.69 -4.27 7.23
N ILE A 139 -15.42 -4.49 7.60
CA ILE A 139 -14.37 -4.90 6.66
C ILE A 139 -14.70 -6.25 6.02
N ASP A 140 -15.17 -7.24 6.80
CA ASP A 140 -15.49 -8.58 6.30
C ASP A 140 -16.58 -8.51 5.22
N ALA A 141 -17.63 -7.75 5.47
CA ALA A 141 -18.73 -7.60 4.51
C ALA A 141 -18.29 -6.87 3.23
N ILE A 142 -17.46 -5.81 3.34
CA ILE A 142 -16.96 -5.07 2.17
C ILE A 142 -15.94 -5.90 1.40
N ALA A 143 -15.08 -6.67 2.08
CA ALA A 143 -14.17 -7.62 1.45
C ALA A 143 -14.94 -8.66 0.60
N ALA A 144 -16.03 -9.23 1.15
CA ALA A 144 -16.87 -10.15 0.42
C ALA A 144 -17.48 -9.52 -0.85
N ILE A 145 -17.90 -8.25 -0.80
CA ILE A 145 -18.38 -7.51 -1.96
C ILE A 145 -17.26 -7.29 -2.97
N ALA A 146 -16.10 -6.78 -2.55
CA ALA A 146 -14.96 -6.53 -3.43
C ALA A 146 -14.53 -7.82 -4.16
N HIS A 147 -14.34 -8.91 -3.41
CA HIS A 147 -13.91 -10.19 -3.96
C HIS A 147 -14.96 -10.84 -4.89
N LYS A 148 -16.25 -10.68 -4.62
CA LYS A 148 -17.33 -11.10 -5.52
C LYS A 148 -17.18 -10.49 -6.92
N HIS A 149 -16.64 -9.26 -6.99
CA HIS A 149 -16.37 -8.53 -8.23
C HIS A 149 -14.92 -8.70 -8.73
N GLY A 150 -14.09 -9.53 -8.08
CA GLY A 150 -12.68 -9.74 -8.44
C GLY A 150 -11.79 -8.53 -8.18
N LEU A 151 -12.16 -7.69 -7.22
CA LEU A 151 -11.45 -6.46 -6.86
C LEU A 151 -10.66 -6.64 -5.57
N PRO A 152 -9.44 -6.11 -5.48
CA PRO A 152 -8.71 -6.04 -4.23
C PRO A 152 -9.33 -4.99 -3.30
N LEU A 153 -9.31 -5.31 -2.00
CA LEU A 153 -9.64 -4.39 -0.92
C LEU A 153 -8.35 -3.79 -0.34
N VAL A 154 -8.20 -2.48 -0.46
CA VAL A 154 -7.08 -1.70 0.09
C VAL A 154 -7.54 -1.00 1.36
N ILE A 155 -6.81 -1.18 2.45
CA ILE A 155 -7.15 -0.56 3.75
C ILE A 155 -5.98 0.24 4.30
N ASP A 156 -6.24 1.50 4.62
CA ASP A 156 -5.33 2.30 5.43
C ASP A 156 -5.55 1.96 6.92
N ASN A 157 -4.57 1.27 7.50
CA ASN A 157 -4.60 0.83 8.90
C ASN A 157 -3.75 1.73 9.81
N THR A 158 -3.55 2.98 9.42
CA THR A 158 -2.71 3.94 10.17
C THR A 158 -3.14 4.09 11.62
N PHE A 159 -4.44 4.22 11.89
CA PHE A 159 -4.97 4.38 13.26
C PHE A 159 -5.15 3.05 13.99
N GLY A 160 -5.57 1.99 13.29
CA GLY A 160 -5.73 0.67 13.88
C GLY A 160 -4.40 0.06 14.31
N THR A 161 -3.39 0.15 13.48
CA THR A 161 -2.12 -0.55 13.59
C THR A 161 -2.29 -2.07 13.65
N PRO A 162 -1.27 -2.88 13.37
CA PRO A 162 -1.38 -4.33 13.52
C PRO A 162 -1.54 -4.80 14.97
N TYR A 163 -1.51 -3.87 15.93
CA TYR A 163 -1.76 -4.18 17.35
C TYR A 163 -3.26 -4.27 17.66
N LEU A 164 -4.07 -3.35 17.14
CA LEU A 164 -5.51 -3.33 17.42
C LEU A 164 -6.30 -4.17 16.43
N ILE A 165 -5.92 -4.16 15.17
CA ILE A 165 -6.58 -4.91 14.11
C ILE A 165 -5.60 -5.23 12.97
N ARG A 166 -5.75 -6.39 12.36
CA ARG A 166 -5.05 -6.81 11.15
C ARG A 166 -6.06 -6.96 10.03
N PRO A 167 -6.21 -5.97 9.17
CA PRO A 167 -7.22 -5.99 8.11
C PRO A 167 -7.10 -7.19 7.17
N ILE A 168 -5.90 -7.75 7.02
CA ILE A 168 -5.65 -8.98 6.24
C ILE A 168 -6.46 -10.17 6.79
N GLU A 169 -6.57 -10.29 8.12
CA GLU A 169 -7.39 -11.34 8.76
C GLU A 169 -8.90 -11.15 8.52
N HIS A 170 -9.30 -9.95 8.03
CA HIS A 170 -10.66 -9.56 7.68
C HIS A 170 -10.88 -9.43 6.17
N GLY A 171 -9.98 -9.96 5.35
CA GLY A 171 -10.13 -10.00 3.91
C GLY A 171 -9.56 -8.80 3.15
N ALA A 172 -8.76 -7.94 3.78
CA ALA A 172 -7.99 -6.96 3.03
C ALA A 172 -6.87 -7.64 2.23
N ASP A 173 -6.66 -7.21 1.01
CA ASP A 173 -5.59 -7.71 0.14
C ASP A 173 -4.33 -6.86 0.28
N ILE A 174 -4.50 -5.55 0.46
CA ILE A 174 -3.40 -4.59 0.62
C ILE A 174 -3.68 -3.71 1.83
N VAL A 175 -2.67 -3.56 2.68
CA VAL A 175 -2.74 -2.66 3.84
C VAL A 175 -1.69 -1.57 3.68
N VAL A 176 -2.09 -0.31 3.86
CA VAL A 176 -1.18 0.83 3.84
C VAL A 176 -1.13 1.49 5.20
N HIS A 177 0.01 2.11 5.53
CA HIS A 177 0.17 2.90 6.73
C HIS A 177 0.93 4.19 6.48
N SER A 178 0.51 5.25 7.14
CA SER A 178 1.41 6.33 7.50
C SER A 178 2.23 5.92 8.72
N ALA A 179 3.44 5.39 8.49
CA ALA A 179 4.35 5.01 9.58
C ALA A 179 4.77 6.22 10.43
N THR A 180 4.54 7.43 9.94
CA THR A 180 4.68 8.72 10.65
C THR A 180 3.89 8.76 11.97
N LYS A 181 2.79 8.03 12.07
CA LYS A 181 1.83 8.09 13.18
C LYS A 181 2.21 7.06 14.26
N PHE A 182 1.35 6.09 14.53
CA PHE A 182 1.52 5.16 15.66
C PHE A 182 2.66 4.16 15.48
N ILE A 183 3.03 3.80 14.24
CA ILE A 183 4.21 2.95 14.01
C ILE A 183 5.49 3.66 14.44
N GLY A 184 5.69 4.92 14.05
CA GLY A 184 6.80 5.76 14.52
C GLY A 184 6.69 6.15 15.98
N GLY A 185 5.49 6.44 16.45
CA GLY A 185 5.09 6.59 17.84
C GLY A 185 5.55 7.84 18.58
N HIS A 186 6.47 8.63 18.01
CA HIS A 186 7.11 9.74 18.72
C HIS A 186 7.03 11.09 18.01
N GLY A 187 6.38 11.16 16.86
CA GLY A 187 6.27 12.41 16.07
C GLY A 187 7.61 12.94 15.53
N THR A 188 8.62 12.09 15.43
CA THR A 188 9.99 12.47 15.04
C THR A 188 10.40 11.98 13.67
N THR A 189 9.55 11.17 13.01
CA THR A 189 9.91 10.48 11.77
C THR A 189 8.75 10.51 10.79
N LEU A 190 9.03 10.71 9.52
CA LEU A 190 8.09 10.50 8.42
C LEU A 190 8.35 9.14 7.78
N GLY A 191 7.29 8.46 7.38
CA GLY A 191 7.39 7.20 6.66
C GLY A 191 6.02 6.67 6.24
N GLY A 192 6.03 5.75 5.31
CA GLY A 192 4.89 4.96 4.90
C GLY A 192 5.28 3.52 4.67
N ILE A 193 4.30 2.65 4.57
CA ILE A 193 4.53 1.26 4.21
C ILE A 193 3.29 0.69 3.53
N ILE A 194 3.51 -0.17 2.56
CA ILE A 194 2.51 -0.95 1.85
C ILE A 194 2.77 -2.40 2.22
N VAL A 195 1.74 -3.12 2.65
CA VAL A 195 1.79 -4.56 2.94
C VAL A 195 0.85 -5.27 1.99
N ASP A 196 1.30 -6.34 1.35
CA ASP A 196 0.53 -7.08 0.35
C ASP A 196 0.47 -8.57 0.71
N LEU A 197 -0.68 -9.20 0.42
CA LEU A 197 -0.86 -10.65 0.45
C LEU A 197 -0.37 -11.34 -0.82
N SER A 198 -0.14 -10.61 -1.91
CA SER A 198 0.24 -11.13 -3.22
C SER A 198 1.59 -10.58 -3.66
N LEU A 199 2.55 -11.47 -3.90
CA LEU A 199 3.86 -11.09 -4.47
C LEU A 199 3.74 -10.41 -5.86
N ILE A 200 2.62 -10.59 -6.56
CA ILE A 200 2.41 -10.01 -7.89
C ILE A 200 2.33 -8.49 -7.83
N HIS A 201 1.64 -7.93 -6.83
CA HIS A 201 1.47 -6.48 -6.72
C HIS A 201 2.73 -5.74 -6.25
N ILE A 202 3.62 -6.39 -5.49
CA ILE A 202 4.86 -5.79 -4.98
C ILE A 202 6.03 -6.00 -5.94
N SER A 203 6.12 -7.14 -6.61
CA SER A 203 7.28 -7.50 -7.43
C SER A 203 7.23 -7.01 -8.88
N GLU A 204 6.05 -6.83 -9.45
CA GLU A 204 5.88 -6.42 -10.85
C GLU A 204 6.29 -4.95 -11.11
N PRO A 205 5.91 -3.95 -10.29
CA PRO A 205 6.33 -2.57 -10.51
C PRO A 205 7.84 -2.37 -10.39
N THR A 206 8.50 -3.14 -9.52
CA THR A 206 9.96 -3.06 -9.35
C THR A 206 10.74 -3.77 -10.46
N ARG A 207 10.15 -4.74 -11.15
CA ARG A 207 10.78 -5.41 -12.30
C ARG A 207 10.78 -4.54 -13.55
N LEU A 208 9.73 -3.77 -13.78
CA LEU A 208 9.64 -2.88 -14.95
C LEU A 208 10.60 -1.69 -14.85
N ASP A 209 10.84 -1.17 -13.64
CA ASP A 209 11.77 -0.07 -13.41
C ASP A 209 13.25 -0.46 -13.50
N VAL A 210 13.57 -1.75 -13.50
CA VAL A 210 14.96 -2.26 -13.58
C VAL A 210 15.39 -2.52 -15.03
N ILE A 211 14.46 -2.57 -15.98
CA ILE A 211 14.71 -2.95 -17.39
C ILE A 211 14.61 -1.75 -18.36
N SER A 212 14.18 -0.58 -17.89
CA SER A 212 14.09 0.64 -18.71
C SER A 212 15.21 1.65 -18.44
#